data_ec377d78d2fb5a947229a4ea5ec228fd
#
_entry.id   ec377d78d2fb5a947229a4ea5ec228fd
#
_cell.length_a   1.000
_cell.length_b   1.000
_cell.length_c   1.000
_cell.angle_alpha   90.00
_cell.angle_beta   90.00
_cell.angle_gamma   90.00
#
_symmetry.space_group_name_H-M   'P 1'
#
loop_
_entity.id
_entity.type
_entity.pdbx_description
1 polymer ?
#
loop_
_entity_poly.entity_id
_entity_poly.type
_entity_poly.pdbx_seq_one_letter_code
_entity_poly.pdbx_strand_id
1 'polypeptide(L)'
;MCLDQAMEGSATVHMAASADKVWDLIANVGNIGRFSPEVFEAEWLGDASGPALGAKFRGHVRRNEIGPVYWTTCEVTACEPGREFGFAVMLGDRAANNWHYRLAPSDGGTDVTESFRLSPAPWLGVYWLFGGFLRKRRNVRDMTKTLNRIKDVVEAG
;
A
#
# COMPACT_ATOMS: atom_id res chain seq x y z
N MET A 1 27.10 -9.49 -9.74
CA MET A 1 25.84 -8.71 -9.88
C MET A 1 24.72 -9.50 -9.22
N CYS A 2 24.33 -9.08 -8.03
CA CYS A 2 23.28 -9.79 -7.29
C CYS A 2 21.92 -9.50 -7.92
N LEU A 3 21.35 -10.49 -8.58
CA LEU A 3 19.99 -10.47 -9.10
C LEU A 3 18.92 -10.52 -7.97
N ASP A 4 19.39 -10.48 -6.72
CA ASP A 4 18.57 -10.61 -5.52
C ASP A 4 18.17 -9.28 -4.86
N GLN A 5 18.36 -8.16 -5.53
CA GLN A 5 17.83 -6.92 -4.97
C GLN A 5 16.31 -6.89 -5.19
N ALA A 6 15.60 -7.20 -4.10
CA ALA A 6 14.18 -6.96 -4.04
C ALA A 6 13.92 -5.51 -4.46
N MET A 7 13.02 -5.28 -5.42
CA MET A 7 12.66 -3.92 -5.78
C MET A 7 11.84 -3.33 -4.66
N GLU A 8 12.35 -2.24 -4.12
CA GLU A 8 11.68 -1.48 -3.07
C GLU A 8 11.71 0.00 -3.41
N GLY A 9 10.76 0.71 -2.88
CA GLY A 9 10.69 2.16 -3.00
C GLY A 9 9.84 2.73 -1.89
N SER A 10 9.99 4.02 -1.62
CA SER A 10 9.20 4.71 -0.60
C SER A 10 8.97 6.16 -0.96
N ALA A 11 7.92 6.73 -0.35
CA ALA A 11 7.62 8.16 -0.40
C ALA A 11 7.12 8.61 0.97
N THR A 12 7.43 9.85 1.35
CA THR A 12 7.01 10.43 2.62
C THR A 12 6.31 11.77 2.37
N VAL A 13 5.17 11.97 3.05
CA VAL A 13 4.43 13.24 3.00
C VAL A 13 4.03 13.63 4.42
N HIS A 14 4.25 14.90 4.77
CA HIS A 14 3.80 15.47 6.04
C HIS A 14 2.32 15.85 5.95
N MET A 15 1.55 15.48 6.99
CA MET A 15 0.12 15.75 7.07
C MET A 15 -0.19 16.50 8.38
N ALA A 16 -0.99 17.56 8.28
CA ALA A 16 -1.43 18.32 9.45
C ALA A 16 -2.62 17.64 10.13
N ALA A 17 -2.40 16.42 10.61
CA ALA A 17 -3.40 15.60 11.28
C ALA A 17 -2.71 14.66 12.26
N SER A 18 -3.45 14.21 13.30
CA SER A 18 -2.91 13.26 14.27
C SER A 18 -2.62 11.90 13.61
N ALA A 19 -1.64 11.18 14.16
CA ALA A 19 -1.31 9.84 13.70
C ALA A 19 -2.50 8.89 13.78
N ASP A 20 -3.31 8.99 14.83
CA ASP A 20 -4.51 8.16 14.99
C ASP A 20 -5.53 8.39 13.88
N LYS A 21 -5.76 9.64 13.52
CA LYS A 21 -6.69 9.99 12.45
C LYS A 21 -6.24 9.46 11.08
N VAL A 22 -4.95 9.60 10.81
CA VAL A 22 -4.36 9.09 9.56
C VAL A 22 -4.41 7.55 9.55
N TRP A 23 -4.04 6.92 10.65
CA TRP A 23 -4.04 5.47 10.76
C TRP A 23 -5.45 4.88 10.57
N ASP A 24 -6.45 5.47 11.20
CA ASP A 24 -7.84 5.01 11.07
C ASP A 24 -8.31 5.04 9.62
N LEU A 25 -7.91 6.04 8.86
CA LEU A 25 -8.24 6.12 7.44
C LEU A 25 -7.55 5.03 6.63
N ILE A 26 -6.26 4.81 6.87
CA ILE A 26 -5.44 3.85 6.10
C ILE A 26 -5.79 2.41 6.46
N ALA A 27 -5.92 2.11 7.75
CA ALA A 27 -6.10 0.75 8.23
C ALA A 27 -7.51 0.19 7.97
N ASN A 28 -8.49 1.04 7.76
CA ASN A 28 -9.82 0.59 7.33
C ASN A 28 -9.81 0.44 5.81
N VAL A 29 -9.64 -0.78 5.34
CA VAL A 29 -9.49 -1.07 3.90
C VAL A 29 -10.69 -0.63 3.06
N GLY A 30 -11.87 -0.47 3.64
CA GLY A 30 -13.04 0.09 2.96
C GLY A 30 -12.81 1.50 2.44
N ASN A 31 -11.84 2.24 2.98
CA ASN A 31 -11.51 3.60 2.56
C ASN A 31 -10.51 3.65 1.40
N ILE A 32 -9.92 2.52 1.00
CA ILE A 32 -8.80 2.50 0.05
C ILE A 32 -9.14 3.17 -1.29
N GLY A 33 -10.38 3.03 -1.75
CA GLY A 33 -10.85 3.67 -2.99
C GLY A 33 -10.87 5.19 -2.94
N ARG A 34 -10.79 5.80 -1.75
CA ARG A 34 -10.78 7.25 -1.59
C ARG A 34 -9.41 7.87 -1.91
N PHE A 35 -8.35 7.07 -1.83
CA PHE A 35 -6.99 7.58 -1.99
C PHE A 35 -6.11 6.76 -2.94
N SER A 36 -6.41 5.51 -3.21
CA SER A 36 -5.61 4.70 -4.13
C SER A 36 -5.94 5.02 -5.60
N PRO A 37 -4.93 5.19 -6.46
CA PRO A 37 -5.16 5.38 -7.89
C PRO A 37 -5.52 4.09 -8.64
N GLU A 38 -5.22 2.92 -8.06
CA GLU A 38 -5.44 1.63 -8.73
C GLU A 38 -6.54 0.78 -8.08
N VAL A 39 -6.65 0.83 -6.75
CA VAL A 39 -7.64 0.04 -6.00
C VAL A 39 -8.85 0.93 -5.71
N PHE A 40 -9.98 0.64 -6.33
CA PHE A 40 -11.16 1.49 -6.19
C PHE A 40 -12.15 1.01 -5.12
N GLU A 41 -12.02 -0.23 -4.64
CA GLU A 41 -12.78 -0.74 -3.51
C GLU A 41 -12.03 -1.89 -2.84
N ALA A 42 -12.31 -2.14 -1.57
CA ALA A 42 -11.77 -3.28 -0.84
C ALA A 42 -12.73 -3.69 0.27
N GLU A 43 -12.65 -4.95 0.67
CA GLU A 43 -13.49 -5.49 1.74
C GLU A 43 -12.76 -6.58 2.52
N TRP A 44 -13.07 -6.67 3.81
CA TRP A 44 -12.55 -7.72 4.67
C TRP A 44 -13.12 -9.08 4.26
N LEU A 45 -12.31 -10.14 4.45
CA LEU A 45 -12.69 -11.51 4.11
C LEU A 45 -12.85 -12.37 5.37
N GLY A 46 -13.68 -13.41 5.27
CA GLY A 46 -13.90 -14.37 6.36
C GLY A 46 -14.46 -13.70 7.59
N ASP A 47 -13.88 -14.00 8.74
CA ASP A 47 -14.31 -13.45 10.05
C ASP A 47 -13.69 -12.08 10.34
N ALA A 48 -12.85 -11.54 9.46
CA ALA A 48 -12.23 -10.25 9.65
C ALA A 48 -13.25 -9.12 9.50
N SER A 49 -13.29 -8.23 10.48
CA SER A 49 -14.19 -7.06 10.47
C SER A 49 -13.44 -5.74 10.65
N GLY A 50 -12.11 -5.81 10.72
CA GLY A 50 -11.27 -4.64 10.91
C GLY A 50 -9.78 -5.00 10.88
N PRO A 51 -8.90 -4.00 11.05
CA PRO A 51 -7.46 -4.21 10.98
C PRO A 51 -6.96 -5.07 12.14
N ALA A 52 -6.29 -6.16 11.80
CA ALA A 52 -5.61 -7.03 12.74
C ALA A 52 -4.53 -7.81 12.00
N LEU A 53 -3.46 -8.16 12.70
CA LEU A 53 -2.40 -8.98 12.13
C LEU A 53 -2.97 -10.30 11.64
N GLY A 54 -2.68 -10.67 10.39
CA GLY A 54 -3.20 -11.89 9.78
C GLY A 54 -4.59 -11.78 9.17
N ALA A 55 -5.30 -10.67 9.39
CA ALA A 55 -6.60 -10.43 8.77
C ALA A 55 -6.45 -10.38 7.24
N LYS A 56 -7.41 -10.95 6.55
CA LYS A 56 -7.41 -10.98 5.08
C LYS A 56 -8.47 -10.02 4.53
N PHE A 57 -8.15 -9.42 3.40
CA PHE A 57 -9.08 -8.61 2.65
C PHE A 57 -8.82 -8.78 1.16
N ARG A 58 -9.76 -8.35 0.34
CA ARG A 58 -9.55 -8.33 -1.10
C ARG A 58 -9.72 -6.91 -1.62
N GLY A 59 -8.88 -6.56 -2.60
CA GLY A 59 -8.93 -5.28 -3.29
C GLY A 59 -9.34 -5.46 -4.73
N HIS A 60 -10.23 -4.60 -5.21
CA HIS A 60 -10.64 -4.58 -6.60
C HIS A 60 -9.77 -3.58 -7.36
N VAL A 61 -8.93 -4.09 -8.24
CA VAL A 61 -7.86 -3.34 -8.90
C VAL A 61 -8.24 -3.04 -10.35
N ARG A 62 -8.05 -1.78 -10.75
CA ARG A 62 -8.07 -1.37 -12.15
C ARG A 62 -6.69 -0.86 -12.51
N ARG A 63 -5.95 -1.64 -13.26
CA ARG A 63 -4.59 -1.29 -13.63
C ARG A 63 -4.58 -0.18 -14.69
N ASN A 64 -3.84 0.89 -14.42
CA ASN A 64 -3.64 2.01 -15.36
C ASN A 64 -4.91 2.74 -15.79
N GLU A 65 -5.96 2.72 -14.99
CA GLU A 65 -7.26 3.35 -15.27
C GLU A 65 -7.98 2.78 -16.50
N ILE A 66 -7.31 2.08 -17.38
CA ILE A 66 -7.83 1.52 -18.64
C ILE A 66 -7.68 -0.01 -18.71
N GLY A 67 -6.87 -0.58 -17.81
CA GLY A 67 -6.52 -1.99 -17.85
C GLY A 67 -7.59 -2.93 -17.30
N PRO A 68 -7.29 -4.24 -17.30
CA PRO A 68 -8.24 -5.22 -16.78
C PRO A 68 -8.56 -4.97 -15.31
N VAL A 69 -9.81 -5.25 -14.96
CA VAL A 69 -10.29 -5.17 -13.57
C VAL A 69 -10.22 -6.57 -12.97
N TYR A 70 -9.60 -6.69 -11.79
CA TYR A 70 -9.45 -7.99 -11.11
C TYR A 70 -9.39 -7.83 -9.60
N TRP A 71 -9.65 -8.91 -8.88
CA TRP A 71 -9.55 -8.94 -7.42
C TRP A 71 -8.19 -9.48 -7.00
N THR A 72 -7.60 -8.85 -5.97
CA THR A 72 -6.38 -9.35 -5.32
C THR A 72 -6.70 -9.68 -3.87
N THR A 73 -6.13 -10.78 -3.36
CA THR A 73 -6.23 -11.13 -1.94
C THR A 73 -5.02 -10.60 -1.21
N CYS A 74 -5.25 -9.95 -0.08
CA CYS A 74 -4.21 -9.36 0.75
C CYS A 74 -4.30 -9.89 2.17
N GLU A 75 -3.17 -9.91 2.87
CA GLU A 75 -3.08 -10.28 4.27
C GLU A 75 -2.33 -9.21 5.04
N VAL A 76 -2.88 -8.79 6.17
CA VAL A 76 -2.25 -7.77 7.03
C VAL A 76 -1.00 -8.36 7.68
N THR A 77 0.14 -7.73 7.44
CA THR A 77 1.46 -8.16 7.92
C THR A 77 2.02 -7.29 9.03
N ALA A 78 1.49 -6.08 9.19
CA ALA A 78 1.87 -5.17 10.27
C ALA A 78 0.64 -4.38 10.68
N CYS A 79 0.38 -4.31 11.97
CA CYS A 79 -0.79 -3.61 12.50
C CYS A 79 -0.48 -3.10 13.90
N GLU A 80 -0.08 -1.83 13.98
CA GLU A 80 0.16 -1.14 15.26
C GLU A 80 -0.58 0.20 15.20
N PRO A 81 -1.70 0.34 15.93
CA PRO A 81 -2.53 1.54 15.88
C PRO A 81 -1.74 2.84 16.07
N GLY A 82 -1.95 3.78 15.15
CA GLY A 82 -1.28 5.07 15.16
C GLY A 82 0.18 5.07 14.73
N ARG A 83 0.77 3.91 14.43
CA ARG A 83 2.19 3.79 14.09
C ARG A 83 2.47 3.14 12.76
N GLU A 84 1.85 1.98 12.49
CA GLU A 84 2.09 1.28 11.25
C GLU A 84 0.91 0.42 10.82
N PHE A 85 0.81 0.25 9.52
CA PHE A 85 -0.12 -0.67 8.88
C PHE A 85 0.53 -1.20 7.60
N GLY A 86 0.57 -2.51 7.46
CA GLY A 86 1.17 -3.13 6.29
C GLY A 86 0.40 -4.36 5.86
N PHE A 87 0.50 -4.68 4.58
CA PHE A 87 -0.14 -5.86 4.03
C PHE A 87 0.67 -6.42 2.87
N ALA A 88 0.49 -7.72 2.63
CA ALA A 88 1.06 -8.40 1.49
C ALA A 88 -0.05 -8.72 0.48
N VAL A 89 0.23 -8.50 -0.80
CA VAL A 89 -0.61 -9.00 -1.88
C VAL A 89 -0.20 -10.45 -2.14
N MET A 90 -1.16 -11.36 -2.03
CA MET A 90 -0.90 -12.79 -2.08
C MET A 90 -1.16 -13.38 -3.47
N LEU A 91 -0.25 -14.27 -3.89
CA LEU A 91 -0.45 -15.16 -5.02
C LEU A 91 -0.46 -16.60 -4.45
N GLY A 92 -1.65 -17.13 -4.18
CA GLY A 92 -1.76 -18.37 -3.43
C GLY A 92 -1.19 -18.22 -2.02
N ASP A 93 -0.21 -19.04 -1.67
CA ASP A 93 0.43 -19.02 -0.34
C ASP A 93 1.66 -18.12 -0.27
N ARG A 94 1.98 -17.40 -1.36
CA ARG A 94 3.19 -16.57 -1.42
C ARG A 94 2.84 -15.09 -1.52
N ALA A 95 3.60 -14.26 -0.80
CA ALA A 95 3.53 -12.82 -0.94
C ALA A 95 4.19 -12.40 -2.26
N ALA A 96 3.42 -11.75 -3.15
CA ALA A 96 3.95 -11.22 -4.40
C ALA A 96 4.62 -9.87 -4.17
N ASN A 97 3.97 -9.01 -3.38
CA ASN A 97 4.54 -7.74 -2.97
C ASN A 97 4.02 -7.35 -1.58
N ASN A 98 4.73 -6.45 -0.93
CA ASN A 98 4.39 -5.95 0.39
C ASN A 98 4.25 -4.43 0.33
N TRP A 99 3.21 -3.93 0.95
CA TRP A 99 2.95 -2.51 1.13
C TRP A 99 2.97 -2.17 2.60
N HIS A 100 3.55 -1.04 2.96
CA HIS A 100 3.72 -0.66 4.35
C HIS A 100 3.56 0.84 4.53
N TYR A 101 2.80 1.23 5.54
CA TYR A 101 2.64 2.62 5.98
C TYR A 101 3.25 2.75 7.37
N ARG A 102 4.13 3.73 7.52
CA ARG A 102 4.71 4.10 8.82
C ARG A 102 4.36 5.55 9.12
N LEU A 103 3.91 5.78 10.35
CA LEU A 103 3.48 7.08 10.82
C LEU A 103 4.37 7.54 11.96
N ALA A 104 4.91 8.75 11.85
CA ALA A 104 5.77 9.34 12.87
C ALA A 104 5.27 10.76 13.21
N PRO A 105 4.90 11.03 14.48
CA PRO A 105 4.52 12.40 14.88
C PRO A 105 5.64 13.38 14.57
N SER A 106 5.31 14.53 13.98
CA SER A 106 6.28 15.55 13.57
C SER A 106 5.60 16.90 13.43
N ASP A 107 6.20 17.94 14.00
CA ASP A 107 5.83 19.37 13.80
C ASP A 107 4.32 19.65 13.73
N GLY A 108 3.57 19.24 14.76
CA GLY A 108 2.13 19.48 14.83
C GLY A 108 1.26 18.60 13.94
N GLY A 109 1.84 17.55 13.38
CA GLY A 109 1.14 16.60 12.52
C GLY A 109 1.83 15.27 12.50
N THR A 110 1.82 14.62 11.34
CA THR A 110 2.37 13.28 11.16
C THR A 110 3.10 13.18 9.84
N ASP A 111 4.31 12.63 9.88
CA ASP A 111 5.02 12.21 8.66
C ASP A 111 4.59 10.80 8.33
N VAL A 112 4.02 10.61 7.14
CA VAL A 112 3.52 9.32 6.68
C VAL A 112 4.40 8.82 5.54
N THR A 113 4.99 7.65 5.75
CA THR A 113 5.85 7.00 4.75
C THR A 113 5.13 5.76 4.24
N GLU A 114 4.91 5.71 2.94
CA GLU A 114 4.44 4.52 2.25
C GLU A 114 5.63 3.87 1.55
N SER A 115 5.78 2.57 1.70
CA SER A 115 6.83 1.80 1.05
C SER A 115 6.26 0.54 0.42
N PHE A 116 6.94 0.05 -0.61
CA PHE A 116 6.63 -1.24 -1.21
C PHE A 116 7.90 -2.05 -1.39
N ARG A 117 7.71 -3.38 -1.39
CA ARG A 117 8.76 -4.34 -1.67
C ARG A 117 8.19 -5.46 -2.52
N LEU A 118 8.78 -5.68 -3.69
CA LEU A 118 8.44 -6.82 -4.53
C LEU A 118 9.25 -8.04 -4.10
N SER A 119 8.56 -9.16 -3.93
CA SER A 119 9.22 -10.42 -3.63
C SER A 119 9.99 -10.91 -4.86
N PRO A 120 11.24 -11.35 -4.71
CA PRO A 120 12.00 -11.90 -5.82
C PRO A 120 11.38 -13.21 -6.29
N ALA A 121 11.11 -13.32 -7.59
CA ALA A 121 10.69 -14.57 -8.22
C ALA A 121 11.54 -14.77 -9.48
N PRO A 122 12.04 -15.99 -9.73
CA PRO A 122 12.96 -16.24 -10.85
C PRO A 122 12.44 -15.84 -12.21
N TRP A 123 11.12 -15.97 -12.44
CA TRP A 123 10.47 -15.59 -13.71
C TRP A 123 10.25 -14.08 -13.83
N LEU A 124 10.35 -13.33 -12.73
CA LEU A 124 10.31 -11.87 -12.76
C LEU A 124 11.60 -11.25 -13.30
N GLY A 125 12.69 -12.00 -13.37
CA GLY A 125 13.97 -11.52 -13.91
C GLY A 125 13.85 -11.00 -15.33
N VAL A 126 13.08 -11.67 -16.18
CA VAL A 126 12.81 -11.23 -17.56
C VAL A 126 11.96 -9.97 -17.58
N TYR A 127 10.95 -9.90 -16.72
CA TYR A 127 10.11 -8.73 -16.56
C TYR A 127 10.92 -7.50 -16.12
N TRP A 128 11.92 -7.71 -15.28
CA TRP A 128 12.85 -6.68 -14.78
C TRP A 128 13.73 -6.08 -15.85
N LEU A 129 14.24 -6.91 -16.77
CA LEU A 129 15.09 -6.48 -17.86
C LEU A 129 14.36 -5.52 -18.82
N PHE A 130 13.04 -5.66 -18.97
CA PHE A 130 12.29 -4.93 -19.97
C PHE A 130 11.35 -3.84 -19.42
N GLY A 131 11.13 -3.72 -18.13
CA GLY A 131 10.18 -2.74 -17.61
C GLY A 131 10.28 -2.43 -16.12
N GLY A 132 11.09 -3.16 -15.35
CA GLY A 132 11.15 -3.01 -13.89
C GLY A 132 11.53 -1.61 -13.42
N PHE A 133 12.45 -0.95 -14.11
CA PHE A 133 12.87 0.42 -13.80
C PHE A 133 11.74 1.43 -13.96
N LEU A 134 10.95 1.31 -15.04
CA LEU A 134 9.79 2.16 -15.29
C LEU A 134 8.70 1.93 -14.25
N ARG A 135 8.54 0.67 -13.83
CA ARG A 135 7.54 0.33 -12.81
C ARG A 135 7.92 0.89 -11.43
N LYS A 136 9.20 0.88 -11.07
CA LYS A 136 9.66 1.49 -9.82
C LYS A 136 9.33 2.99 -9.78
N ARG A 137 9.66 3.73 -10.83
CA ARG A 137 9.33 5.16 -10.92
C ARG A 137 7.83 5.40 -10.84
N ARG A 138 7.06 4.56 -11.50
CA ARG A 138 5.61 4.66 -11.49
C ARG A 138 5.03 4.39 -10.11
N ASN A 139 5.52 3.34 -9.43
CA ASN A 139 5.06 3.02 -8.08
C ASN A 139 5.37 4.14 -7.09
N VAL A 140 6.55 4.74 -7.16
CA VAL A 140 6.90 5.89 -6.31
C VAL A 140 6.00 7.09 -6.60
N ARG A 141 5.72 7.36 -7.87
CA ARG A 141 4.79 8.44 -8.26
C ARG A 141 3.38 8.17 -7.75
N ASP A 142 2.92 6.92 -7.86
CA ASP A 142 1.59 6.52 -7.41
C ASP A 142 1.50 6.55 -5.88
N MET A 143 2.55 6.18 -5.16
CA MET A 143 2.62 6.32 -3.70
C MET A 143 2.52 7.79 -3.28
N THR A 144 3.25 8.67 -3.93
CA THR A 144 3.17 10.11 -3.65
C THR A 144 1.75 10.64 -3.90
N LYS A 145 1.14 10.21 -4.98
CA LYS A 145 -0.25 10.55 -5.31
C LYS A 145 -1.22 10.05 -4.24
N THR A 146 -1.05 8.80 -3.81
CA THR A 146 -1.84 8.19 -2.73
C THR A 146 -1.70 9.00 -1.45
N LEU A 147 -0.47 9.30 -1.03
CA LEU A 147 -0.20 10.05 0.19
C LEU A 147 -0.79 11.46 0.14
N ASN A 148 -0.72 12.15 -1.00
CA ASN A 148 -1.32 13.45 -1.15
C ASN A 148 -2.84 13.40 -1.07
N ARG A 149 -3.48 12.35 -1.57
CA ARG A 149 -4.92 12.14 -1.43
C ARG A 149 -5.31 11.85 0.02
N ILE A 150 -4.51 11.05 0.73
CA ILE A 150 -4.71 10.81 2.16
C ILE A 150 -4.62 12.13 2.92
N LYS A 151 -3.59 12.94 2.62
CA LYS A 151 -3.40 14.27 3.21
C LYS A 151 -4.64 15.16 3.00
N ASP A 152 -5.17 15.22 1.78
CA ASP A 152 -6.36 16.01 1.48
C ASP A 152 -7.56 15.55 2.29
N VAL A 153 -7.76 14.25 2.45
CA VAL A 153 -8.88 13.69 3.23
C VAL A 153 -8.74 14.01 4.72
N VAL A 154 -7.56 13.80 5.31
CA VAL A 154 -7.37 13.99 6.76
C VAL A 154 -7.30 15.47 7.16
N GLU A 155 -6.83 16.33 6.28
CA GLU A 155 -6.77 17.78 6.55
C GLU A 155 -8.10 18.50 6.30
N ALA A 156 -8.98 17.94 5.49
CA ALA A 156 -10.31 18.52 5.19
C ALA A 156 -11.33 18.34 6.32
N GLY A 157 -11.09 17.45 7.21
CA GLY A 157 -11.98 17.14 8.33
C GLY A 157 -11.28 17.29 9.65
#